data_12309890ac326f4864428f7612ffdf74
#
_entry.id   12309890ac326f4864428f7612ffdf74
#
_cell.length_a   1.000
_cell.length_b   1.000
_cell.length_c   1.000
_cell.angle_alpha   90.00
_cell.angle_beta   90.00
_cell.angle_gamma   90.00
#
_symmetry.space_group_name_H-M   'P 1'
#
loop_
_entity.id
_entity.type
_entity.pdbx_description
1 polymer ?
#
loop_
_entity_poly.entity_id
_entity_poly.type
_entity_poly.pdbx_seq_one_letter_code
_entity_poly.pdbx_strand_id
1 'polypeptide(L)'
;MRFEFTEEDRAFREEARRWLLANVPSARAPMGGPAARAFALDWVRKRHAAGWSGISWPAAYGGLGLSYERQIIWHEESVAAGAPSPLDPTFVCFNHAGPTLIACGSEAQKSFHLPKILAGEALWCQGFSEPDSGSDLASLRTSGRVEGDHLVVNGQKIWTTHADIADYQELLIRTDPGSQRHKGLSWVICDMKLPGITVRPIENMAGVTHFAQVFYDDVRIPLSNVVGALHDGWNVAMTTLGFERATAATALQVELSARIEALSAMARMRSDAVDGGLLHRIAVARAEAAALRALTYKTLFKEPATPFDGSIVRLFFAELAQRIYRIAMDLLGPQNAEASPDNEWIPAYLEAFSETIAGGTAEIQRNIIGERILGLPRGGGR
;
A
#
# COMPACT_ATOMS: atom_id res chain seq x y z
N MET A 1 22.76 -11.80 12.68
CA MET A 1 22.89 -10.93 11.49
C MET A 1 23.38 -9.59 12.00
N ARG A 2 24.57 -9.13 11.61
CA ARG A 2 24.98 -7.74 11.81
C ARG A 2 24.50 -6.97 10.60
N PHE A 3 23.64 -5.99 10.81
CA PHE A 3 23.22 -5.06 9.79
C PHE A 3 24.05 -3.79 9.95
N GLU A 4 25.02 -3.59 9.08
CA GLU A 4 25.94 -2.44 9.11
C GLU A 4 25.90 -1.75 7.74
N PHE A 5 25.61 -0.48 7.72
CA PHE A 5 25.73 0.32 6.52
C PHE A 5 27.19 0.54 6.15
N THR A 6 27.50 0.37 4.86
CA THR A 6 28.82 0.64 4.29
C THR A 6 29.11 2.14 4.26
N GLU A 7 30.34 2.53 3.90
CA GLU A 7 30.67 3.94 3.69
C GLU A 7 29.87 4.55 2.50
N GLU A 8 29.66 3.75 1.45
CA GLU A 8 28.83 4.15 0.32
C GLU A 8 27.36 4.37 0.71
N ASP A 9 26.82 3.54 1.61
CA ASP A 9 25.45 3.69 2.11
C ASP A 9 25.32 4.93 2.99
N ARG A 10 26.35 5.28 3.76
CA ARG A 10 26.40 6.53 4.52
C ARG A 10 26.45 7.75 3.61
N ALA A 11 27.26 7.70 2.55
CA ALA A 11 27.33 8.76 1.54
C ALA A 11 25.96 8.95 0.85
N PHE A 12 25.29 7.84 0.47
CA PHE A 12 23.95 7.83 -0.09
C PHE A 12 22.93 8.45 0.89
N ARG A 13 23.02 8.14 2.20
CA ARG A 13 22.17 8.73 3.24
C ARG A 13 22.29 10.25 3.28
N GLU A 14 23.50 10.77 3.24
CA GLU A 14 23.73 12.22 3.27
C GLU A 14 23.23 12.92 1.99
N GLU A 15 23.33 12.25 0.85
CA GLU A 15 22.79 12.75 -0.42
C GLU A 15 21.25 12.80 -0.38
N ALA A 16 20.60 11.69 0.01
CA ALA A 16 19.16 11.59 0.14
C ALA A 16 18.61 12.62 1.15
N ARG A 17 19.21 12.72 2.33
CA ARG A 17 18.85 13.68 3.37
C ARG A 17 18.92 15.12 2.86
N ARG A 18 20.02 15.50 2.22
CA ARG A 18 20.20 16.85 1.69
C ARG A 18 19.14 17.18 0.65
N TRP A 19 18.89 16.27 -0.26
CA TRP A 19 17.87 16.48 -1.28
C TRP A 19 16.46 16.58 -0.67
N LEU A 20 16.11 15.69 0.24
CA LEU A 20 14.79 15.67 0.89
C LEU A 20 14.54 16.96 1.68
N LEU A 21 15.49 17.39 2.53
CA LEU A 21 15.36 18.63 3.31
C LEU A 21 15.18 19.87 2.45
N ALA A 22 15.77 19.89 1.25
CA ALA A 22 15.62 21.00 0.31
C ALA A 22 14.34 20.95 -0.53
N ASN A 23 13.67 19.80 -0.63
CA ASN A 23 12.63 19.55 -1.62
C ASN A 23 11.29 19.11 -1.09
N VAL A 24 11.21 18.58 0.15
CA VAL A 24 9.94 18.17 0.77
C VAL A 24 8.96 19.35 0.79
N PRO A 25 7.69 19.14 0.37
CA PRO A 25 6.68 20.19 0.43
C PRO A 25 6.44 20.68 1.86
N SER A 26 6.39 21.98 2.06
CA SER A 26 6.03 22.57 3.37
C SER A 26 4.52 22.47 3.67
N ALA A 27 3.69 22.32 2.64
CA ALA A 27 2.26 22.15 2.77
C ALA A 27 1.92 20.72 3.19
N ARG A 28 0.92 20.58 4.06
CA ARG A 28 0.35 19.27 4.42
C ARG A 28 -0.38 18.66 3.21
N ALA A 29 -0.23 17.35 3.02
CA ALA A 29 -0.93 16.62 1.97
C ALA A 29 -2.45 16.72 2.19
N PRO A 30 -3.23 17.08 1.15
CA PRO A 30 -4.69 17.02 1.21
C PRO A 30 -5.17 15.58 1.36
N MET A 31 -6.30 15.38 2.07
CA MET A 31 -6.79 14.05 2.43
C MET A 31 -7.56 13.33 1.30
N GLY A 32 -7.86 13.96 0.18
CA GLY A 32 -8.58 13.32 -0.92
C GLY A 32 -8.90 14.26 -2.08
N GLY A 33 -9.53 13.72 -3.11
CA GLY A 33 -10.00 14.44 -4.28
C GLY A 33 -8.91 15.03 -5.17
N PRO A 34 -9.26 15.97 -6.09
CA PRO A 34 -8.32 16.53 -7.06
C PRO A 34 -7.09 17.22 -6.45
N ALA A 35 -7.23 17.78 -5.24
CA ALA A 35 -6.11 18.42 -4.55
C ALA A 35 -5.06 17.39 -4.07
N ALA A 36 -5.51 16.24 -3.56
CA ALA A 36 -4.61 15.14 -3.18
C ALA A 36 -3.89 14.58 -4.42
N ARG A 37 -4.62 14.43 -5.54
CA ARG A 37 -4.01 14.04 -6.83
C ARG A 37 -2.91 14.99 -7.26
N ALA A 38 -3.21 16.29 -7.30
CA ALA A 38 -2.24 17.30 -7.74
C ALA A 38 -0.99 17.27 -6.86
N PHE A 39 -1.18 17.27 -5.54
CA PHE A 39 -0.08 17.24 -4.57
C PHE A 39 0.82 15.99 -4.73
N ALA A 40 0.20 14.81 -4.84
CA ALA A 40 0.94 13.55 -4.98
C ALA A 40 1.72 13.48 -6.30
N LEU A 41 1.09 13.88 -7.43
CA LEU A 41 1.75 13.88 -8.73
C LEU A 41 2.86 14.94 -8.82
N ASP A 42 2.68 16.11 -8.21
CA ASP A 42 3.72 17.14 -8.15
C ASP A 42 4.95 16.65 -7.36
N TRP A 43 4.73 15.93 -6.26
CA TRP A 43 5.82 15.30 -5.52
C TRP A 43 6.56 14.24 -6.36
N VAL A 44 5.82 13.40 -7.11
CA VAL A 44 6.44 12.43 -8.03
C VAL A 44 7.23 13.13 -9.13
N ARG A 45 6.68 14.17 -9.79
CA ARG A 45 7.37 14.95 -10.82
C ARG A 45 8.67 15.53 -10.30
N LYS A 46 8.65 16.09 -9.09
CA LYS A 46 9.84 16.66 -8.44
C LYS A 46 10.91 15.59 -8.19
N ARG A 47 10.51 14.42 -7.67
CA ARG A 47 11.41 13.27 -7.51
C ARG A 47 11.96 12.79 -8.85
N HIS A 48 11.10 12.65 -9.85
CA HIS A 48 11.49 12.20 -11.19
C HIS A 48 12.52 13.12 -11.84
N ALA A 49 12.27 14.43 -11.83
CA ALA A 49 13.19 15.43 -12.38
C ALA A 49 14.57 15.42 -11.72
N ALA A 50 14.65 14.99 -10.45
CA ALA A 50 15.89 14.89 -9.69
C ALA A 50 16.49 13.47 -9.67
N GLY A 51 15.89 12.50 -10.39
CA GLY A 51 16.38 11.12 -10.44
C GLY A 51 16.03 10.26 -9.22
N TRP A 52 15.01 10.63 -8.41
CA TRP A 52 14.59 9.93 -7.21
C TRP A 52 13.24 9.17 -7.36
N SER A 53 12.81 8.89 -8.59
CA SER A 53 11.59 8.12 -8.85
C SER A 53 11.90 6.64 -9.05
N GLY A 54 10.98 5.75 -8.66
CA GLY A 54 11.14 4.31 -8.86
C GLY A 54 12.33 3.69 -8.12
N ILE A 55 12.51 4.01 -6.85
CA ILE A 55 13.69 3.62 -6.05
C ILE A 55 13.97 2.11 -6.06
N SER A 56 12.92 1.27 -6.06
CA SER A 56 13.02 -0.20 -6.08
C SER A 56 12.96 -0.82 -7.48
N TRP A 57 12.54 -0.05 -8.50
CA TRP A 57 12.38 -0.57 -9.85
C TRP A 57 13.73 -0.77 -10.54
N PRO A 58 13.88 -1.83 -11.36
CA PRO A 58 15.11 -2.04 -12.14
C PRO A 58 15.43 -0.86 -13.05
N ALA A 59 16.72 -0.58 -13.22
CA ALA A 59 17.20 0.51 -14.09
C ALA A 59 16.75 0.36 -15.55
N ALA A 60 16.57 -0.87 -16.04
CA ALA A 60 16.05 -1.16 -17.38
C ALA A 60 14.65 -0.59 -17.62
N TYR A 61 13.89 -0.30 -16.57
CA TYR A 61 12.56 0.30 -16.62
C TYR A 61 12.53 1.74 -16.08
N GLY A 62 13.68 2.39 -16.00
CA GLY A 62 13.81 3.79 -15.57
C GLY A 62 13.84 3.99 -14.05
N GLY A 63 13.92 2.92 -13.28
CA GLY A 63 14.07 3.00 -11.82
C GLY A 63 15.53 3.10 -11.39
N LEU A 64 15.76 3.22 -10.08
CA LEU A 64 17.09 3.33 -9.49
C LEU A 64 17.73 1.97 -9.15
N GLY A 65 16.94 0.90 -9.07
CA GLY A 65 17.42 -0.44 -8.70
C GLY A 65 18.14 -0.47 -7.35
N LEU A 66 17.71 0.34 -6.38
CA LEU A 66 18.40 0.43 -5.10
C LEU A 66 18.38 -0.90 -4.35
N SER A 67 19.49 -1.22 -3.71
CA SER A 67 19.55 -2.33 -2.74
C SER A 67 18.57 -2.12 -1.58
N TYR A 68 18.25 -3.17 -0.85
CA TYR A 68 17.33 -3.05 0.31
C TYR A 68 17.87 -2.08 1.36
N GLU A 69 19.18 -2.03 1.59
CA GLU A 69 19.84 -1.10 2.51
C GLU A 69 19.53 0.35 2.11
N ARG A 70 19.71 0.68 0.83
CA ARG A 70 19.46 2.04 0.32
C ARG A 70 17.97 2.38 0.26
N GLN A 71 17.08 1.41 0.01
CA GLN A 71 15.63 1.61 0.14
C GLN A 71 15.24 1.93 1.60
N ILE A 72 15.80 1.21 2.58
CA ILE A 72 15.60 1.49 4.00
C ILE A 72 16.07 2.92 4.32
N ILE A 73 17.28 3.28 3.89
CA ILE A 73 17.82 4.64 4.08
C ILE A 73 16.88 5.69 3.50
N TRP A 74 16.42 5.49 2.27
CA TRP A 74 15.50 6.41 1.62
C TRP A 74 14.22 6.63 2.44
N HIS A 75 13.60 5.54 2.94
CA HIS A 75 12.39 5.64 3.75
C HIS A 75 12.65 6.32 5.10
N GLU A 76 13.77 5.97 5.77
CA GLU A 76 14.15 6.64 7.03
C GLU A 76 14.35 8.15 6.85
N GLU A 77 15.09 8.56 5.82
CA GLU A 77 15.33 9.97 5.55
C GLU A 77 14.08 10.70 5.07
N SER A 78 13.20 10.04 4.30
CA SER A 78 11.92 10.59 3.88
C SER A 78 11.02 10.91 5.08
N VAL A 79 10.87 9.98 5.99
CA VAL A 79 10.08 10.18 7.22
C VAL A 79 10.71 11.25 8.11
N ALA A 80 12.03 11.23 8.29
CA ALA A 80 12.74 12.22 9.09
C ALA A 80 12.62 13.66 8.54
N ALA A 81 12.55 13.79 7.20
CA ALA A 81 12.36 15.08 6.53
C ALA A 81 10.89 15.52 6.46
N GLY A 82 9.94 14.70 6.89
CA GLY A 82 8.49 14.98 6.79
C GLY A 82 7.94 14.86 5.36
N ALA A 83 8.54 14.01 4.52
CA ALA A 83 8.03 13.77 3.17
C ALA A 83 6.61 13.17 3.20
N PRO A 84 5.82 13.34 2.11
CA PRO A 84 4.53 12.68 1.97
C PRO A 84 4.61 11.18 2.28
N SER A 85 3.58 10.66 2.95
CA SER A 85 3.49 9.25 3.32
C SER A 85 3.63 8.34 2.10
N PRO A 86 4.28 7.18 2.24
CA PRO A 86 4.29 6.16 1.18
C PRO A 86 2.90 5.57 0.87
N LEU A 87 1.89 5.80 1.73
CA LEU A 87 0.49 5.46 1.49
C LEU A 87 -0.29 6.57 0.76
N ASP A 88 0.39 7.52 0.12
CA ASP A 88 -0.22 8.55 -0.70
C ASP A 88 -0.95 7.96 -1.93
N PRO A 89 -1.69 8.77 -2.71
CA PRO A 89 -2.39 8.28 -3.92
C PRO A 89 -1.50 7.54 -4.93
N THR A 90 -0.18 7.66 -4.85
CA THR A 90 0.75 6.97 -5.76
C THR A 90 1.17 5.57 -5.28
N PHE A 91 0.68 5.13 -4.13
CA PHE A 91 1.02 3.82 -3.56
C PHE A 91 0.81 2.66 -4.54
N VAL A 92 -0.38 2.58 -5.15
CA VAL A 92 -0.70 1.55 -6.14
C VAL A 92 0.23 1.63 -7.36
N CYS A 93 0.59 2.84 -7.79
CA CYS A 93 1.50 3.05 -8.91
C CYS A 93 2.86 2.36 -8.71
N PHE A 94 3.49 2.64 -7.57
CA PHE A 94 4.88 2.24 -7.32
C PHE A 94 5.02 0.86 -6.68
N ASN A 95 4.01 0.40 -5.93
CA ASN A 95 4.08 -0.84 -5.17
C ASN A 95 3.21 -1.98 -5.73
N HIS A 96 2.27 -1.69 -6.64
CA HIS A 96 1.38 -2.67 -7.27
C HIS A 96 1.52 -2.67 -8.78
N ALA A 97 0.90 -1.70 -9.47
CA ALA A 97 0.77 -1.68 -10.92
C ALA A 97 2.12 -1.72 -11.64
N GLY A 98 3.05 -0.85 -11.27
CA GLY A 98 4.37 -0.79 -11.91
C GLY A 98 5.16 -2.10 -11.77
N PRO A 99 5.41 -2.62 -10.56
CA PRO A 99 6.09 -3.90 -10.38
C PRO A 99 5.36 -5.07 -11.04
N THR A 100 4.03 -5.09 -11.03
CA THR A 100 3.24 -6.12 -11.72
C THR A 100 3.43 -6.06 -13.23
N LEU A 101 3.40 -4.87 -13.82
CA LEU A 101 3.67 -4.70 -15.25
C LEU A 101 5.10 -5.09 -15.60
N ILE A 102 6.09 -4.75 -14.79
CA ILE A 102 7.49 -5.17 -14.96
C ILE A 102 7.58 -6.70 -15.01
N ALA A 103 6.90 -7.40 -14.11
CA ALA A 103 6.96 -8.85 -13.99
C ALA A 103 6.11 -9.60 -15.03
N CYS A 104 4.90 -9.10 -15.34
CA CYS A 104 3.88 -9.84 -16.08
C CYS A 104 3.37 -9.13 -17.35
N GLY A 105 3.65 -7.85 -17.53
CA GLY A 105 3.17 -7.05 -18.65
C GLY A 105 3.88 -7.36 -19.96
N SER A 106 3.20 -7.12 -21.08
CA SER A 106 3.81 -7.10 -22.40
C SER A 106 4.74 -5.87 -22.56
N GLU A 107 5.67 -5.94 -23.50
CA GLU A 107 6.57 -4.81 -23.77
C GLU A 107 5.81 -3.53 -24.19
N ALA A 108 4.70 -3.66 -24.91
CA ALA A 108 3.82 -2.55 -25.24
C ALA A 108 3.18 -1.92 -23.99
N GLN A 109 2.70 -2.74 -23.05
CA GLN A 109 2.14 -2.26 -21.78
C GLN A 109 3.22 -1.58 -20.91
N LYS A 110 4.39 -2.19 -20.80
CA LYS A 110 5.53 -1.60 -20.07
C LYS A 110 5.95 -0.26 -20.64
N SER A 111 6.21 -0.19 -21.94
CA SER A 111 6.67 1.03 -22.61
C SER A 111 5.65 2.17 -22.55
N PHE A 112 4.35 1.86 -22.48
CA PHE A 112 3.30 2.87 -22.39
C PHE A 112 3.07 3.37 -20.96
N HIS A 113 3.04 2.48 -19.97
CA HIS A 113 2.58 2.82 -18.62
C HIS A 113 3.73 3.18 -17.66
N LEU A 114 4.86 2.47 -17.70
CA LEU A 114 5.93 2.67 -16.71
C LEU A 114 6.52 4.09 -16.74
N PRO A 115 6.82 4.70 -17.91
CA PRO A 115 7.31 6.07 -17.93
C PRO A 115 6.31 7.07 -17.36
N LYS A 116 5.00 6.89 -17.60
CA LYS A 116 3.96 7.79 -17.07
C LYS A 116 3.84 7.71 -15.54
N ILE A 117 4.00 6.53 -14.98
CA ILE A 117 4.03 6.37 -13.53
C ILE A 117 5.25 7.09 -12.95
N LEU A 118 6.45 6.83 -13.50
CA LEU A 118 7.69 7.42 -13.02
C LEU A 118 7.69 8.94 -13.11
N ALA A 119 7.11 9.49 -14.19
CA ALA A 119 7.05 10.93 -14.43
C ALA A 119 5.90 11.64 -13.67
N GLY A 120 5.06 10.93 -12.94
CA GLY A 120 3.89 11.52 -12.26
C GLY A 120 2.83 12.04 -13.23
N GLU A 121 2.59 11.31 -14.31
CA GLU A 121 1.58 11.62 -15.33
C GLU A 121 0.30 10.79 -15.18
N ALA A 122 0.36 9.66 -14.49
CA ALA A 122 -0.76 8.76 -14.30
C ALA A 122 -0.86 8.24 -12.86
N LEU A 123 -2.10 8.19 -12.33
CA LEU A 123 -2.45 7.53 -11.08
C LEU A 123 -3.19 6.23 -11.35
N TRP A 124 -2.94 5.24 -10.49
CA TRP A 124 -3.57 3.94 -10.53
C TRP A 124 -4.32 3.65 -9.24
N CYS A 125 -5.43 2.93 -9.35
CA CYS A 125 -6.16 2.35 -8.23
C CYS A 125 -6.30 0.83 -8.40
N GLN A 126 -6.71 0.14 -7.31
CA GLN A 126 -6.89 -1.32 -7.32
C GLN A 126 -8.37 -1.69 -7.28
N GLY A 127 -8.84 -2.50 -8.23
CA GLY A 127 -10.19 -3.02 -8.31
C GLY A 127 -10.24 -4.54 -8.11
N PHE A 128 -10.03 -5.01 -6.86
CA PHE A 128 -10.03 -6.44 -6.54
C PHE A 128 -11.28 -6.82 -5.76
N SER A 129 -11.47 -6.28 -4.57
CA SER A 129 -12.56 -6.65 -3.65
C SER A 129 -13.94 -6.30 -4.19
N GLU A 130 -14.92 -7.15 -3.88
CA GLU A 130 -16.36 -6.93 -4.13
C GLU A 130 -17.12 -6.97 -2.80
N PRO A 131 -18.37 -6.48 -2.74
CA PRO A 131 -19.14 -6.48 -1.51
C PRO A 131 -19.17 -7.82 -0.78
N ASP A 132 -19.24 -8.94 -1.53
CA ASP A 132 -19.27 -10.30 -0.98
C ASP A 132 -17.93 -11.06 -1.12
N SER A 133 -16.89 -10.44 -1.65
CA SER A 133 -15.61 -11.10 -1.99
C SER A 133 -14.41 -10.22 -1.64
N GLY A 134 -14.13 -10.08 -0.35
CA GLY A 134 -12.91 -9.46 0.19
C GLY A 134 -11.88 -10.53 0.54
N SER A 135 -12.01 -11.17 1.70
CA SER A 135 -11.10 -12.24 2.15
C SER A 135 -11.16 -13.49 1.23
N ASP A 136 -12.33 -13.85 0.71
CA ASP A 136 -12.47 -14.87 -0.34
C ASP A 136 -12.46 -14.21 -1.73
N LEU A 137 -11.34 -13.55 -2.07
CA LEU A 137 -11.17 -12.86 -3.33
C LEU A 137 -11.43 -13.76 -4.54
N ALA A 138 -11.13 -15.06 -4.44
CA ALA A 138 -11.33 -16.02 -5.51
C ALA A 138 -12.82 -16.23 -5.89
N SER A 139 -13.75 -15.78 -5.04
CA SER A 139 -15.20 -15.85 -5.29
C SER A 139 -15.77 -14.65 -6.04
N LEU A 140 -14.93 -13.69 -6.48
CA LEU A 140 -15.34 -12.50 -7.21
C LEU A 140 -16.23 -12.84 -8.43
N ARG A 141 -17.18 -11.94 -8.72
CA ARG A 141 -18.23 -12.11 -9.72
C ARG A 141 -18.24 -11.08 -10.85
N THR A 142 -17.55 -9.93 -10.68
CA THR A 142 -17.38 -8.99 -11.79
C THR A 142 -16.88 -9.74 -13.00
N SER A 143 -17.64 -9.72 -14.08
CA SER A 143 -17.43 -10.57 -15.26
C SER A 143 -16.86 -9.77 -16.42
N GLY A 144 -16.10 -10.44 -17.28
CA GLY A 144 -15.63 -9.91 -18.55
C GLY A 144 -15.88 -10.94 -19.65
N ARG A 145 -16.75 -10.61 -20.60
CA ARG A 145 -17.08 -11.45 -21.74
C ARG A 145 -16.30 -10.98 -22.97
N VAL A 146 -15.65 -11.90 -23.67
CA VAL A 146 -14.93 -11.58 -24.91
C VAL A 146 -15.92 -11.29 -26.04
N GLU A 147 -15.81 -10.12 -26.66
CA GLU A 147 -16.54 -9.69 -27.84
C GLU A 147 -15.58 -9.06 -28.86
N GLY A 148 -15.24 -9.84 -29.90
CA GLY A 148 -14.23 -9.42 -30.86
C GLY A 148 -12.87 -9.21 -30.19
N ASP A 149 -12.34 -8.01 -30.28
CA ASP A 149 -11.07 -7.59 -29.70
C ASP A 149 -11.19 -6.91 -28.32
N HIS A 150 -12.38 -6.98 -27.69
CA HIS A 150 -12.67 -6.36 -26.40
C HIS A 150 -13.21 -7.36 -25.37
N LEU A 151 -13.04 -7.01 -24.12
CA LEU A 151 -13.80 -7.52 -22.97
C LEU A 151 -14.96 -6.56 -22.68
N VAL A 152 -16.17 -7.06 -22.59
CA VAL A 152 -17.33 -6.33 -22.07
C VAL A 152 -17.47 -6.68 -20.61
N VAL A 153 -17.25 -5.68 -19.74
CA VAL A 153 -17.15 -5.85 -18.30
C VAL A 153 -18.41 -5.36 -17.60
N ASN A 154 -18.95 -6.23 -16.72
CA ASN A 154 -20.12 -5.92 -15.89
C ASN A 154 -19.88 -6.35 -14.44
N GLY A 155 -20.30 -5.52 -13.48
CA GLY A 155 -20.19 -5.82 -12.06
C GLY A 155 -19.84 -4.61 -11.22
N GLN A 156 -19.21 -4.85 -10.08
CA GLN A 156 -18.83 -3.78 -9.16
C GLN A 156 -17.61 -4.18 -8.32
N LYS A 157 -16.83 -3.16 -7.93
CA LYS A 157 -15.73 -3.26 -6.97
C LYS A 157 -15.98 -2.32 -5.79
N ILE A 158 -15.45 -2.65 -4.63
CA ILE A 158 -15.57 -1.84 -3.41
C ILE A 158 -14.22 -1.69 -2.72
N TRP A 159 -14.11 -0.70 -1.86
CA TRP A 159 -12.87 -0.34 -1.15
C TRP A 159 -11.74 0.03 -2.11
N THR A 160 -12.09 0.54 -3.29
CA THR A 160 -11.12 1.00 -4.29
C THR A 160 -10.57 2.35 -3.88
N THR A 161 -9.36 2.34 -3.32
CA THR A 161 -8.70 3.54 -2.83
C THR A 161 -8.36 4.47 -3.99
N HIS A 162 -8.76 5.75 -3.88
CA HIS A 162 -8.49 6.81 -4.87
C HIS A 162 -9.06 6.57 -6.28
N ALA A 163 -10.13 5.77 -6.41
CA ALA A 163 -10.77 5.53 -7.71
C ALA A 163 -11.33 6.80 -8.36
N ASP A 164 -11.73 7.77 -7.56
CA ASP A 164 -12.28 9.06 -7.98
C ASP A 164 -11.25 9.98 -8.68
N ILE A 165 -9.97 9.72 -8.45
CA ILE A 165 -8.86 10.52 -9.00
C ILE A 165 -7.87 9.71 -9.85
N ALA A 166 -8.07 8.39 -9.99
CA ALA A 166 -7.20 7.52 -10.77
C ALA A 166 -7.45 7.64 -12.28
N ASP A 167 -6.39 7.47 -13.07
CA ASP A 167 -6.48 7.35 -14.53
C ASP A 167 -6.68 5.90 -14.96
N TYR A 168 -6.04 4.96 -14.28
CA TYR A 168 -6.10 3.54 -14.56
C TYR A 168 -6.41 2.74 -13.31
N GLN A 169 -6.96 1.55 -13.54
CA GLN A 169 -7.22 0.58 -12.48
C GLN A 169 -6.60 -0.76 -12.83
N GLU A 170 -5.95 -1.38 -11.88
CA GLU A 170 -5.64 -2.79 -11.91
C GLU A 170 -6.90 -3.57 -11.53
N LEU A 171 -7.59 -4.12 -12.52
CA LEU A 171 -8.91 -4.71 -12.37
C LEU A 171 -8.85 -6.23 -12.48
N LEU A 172 -9.32 -6.94 -11.44
CA LEU A 172 -9.43 -8.40 -11.44
C LEU A 172 -10.87 -8.83 -11.70
N ILE A 173 -11.10 -9.60 -12.78
CA ILE A 173 -12.44 -10.01 -13.24
C ILE A 173 -12.47 -11.48 -13.60
N ARG A 174 -13.67 -12.03 -13.64
CA ARG A 174 -13.93 -13.41 -14.12
C ARG A 174 -14.22 -13.39 -15.62
N THR A 175 -13.32 -13.97 -16.39
CA THR A 175 -13.44 -14.04 -17.85
C THR A 175 -13.84 -15.42 -18.36
N ASP A 176 -13.78 -16.47 -17.54
CA ASP A 176 -14.35 -17.79 -17.82
C ASP A 176 -15.49 -18.08 -16.83
N PRO A 177 -16.76 -17.95 -17.27
CA PRO A 177 -17.92 -18.18 -16.41
C PRO A 177 -18.11 -19.64 -15.98
N GLY A 178 -17.50 -20.60 -16.71
CA GLY A 178 -17.52 -22.01 -16.36
C GLY A 178 -16.53 -22.41 -15.29
N SER A 179 -15.60 -21.51 -14.96
CA SER A 179 -14.55 -21.76 -13.98
C SER A 179 -14.98 -21.42 -12.55
N GLN A 180 -14.26 -21.99 -11.60
CA GLN A 180 -14.49 -21.75 -10.19
C GLN A 180 -13.21 -21.28 -9.47
N ARG A 181 -13.40 -20.49 -8.42
CA ARG A 181 -12.34 -19.99 -7.53
C ARG A 181 -11.21 -19.27 -8.32
N HIS A 182 -10.00 -19.77 -8.20
CA HIS A 182 -8.78 -19.16 -8.73
C HIS A 182 -8.65 -19.25 -10.26
N LYS A 183 -9.40 -20.14 -10.91
CA LYS A 183 -9.36 -20.36 -12.37
C LYS A 183 -10.25 -19.35 -13.08
N GLY A 184 -9.91 -19.05 -14.34
CA GLY A 184 -10.74 -18.23 -15.21
C GLY A 184 -10.85 -16.77 -14.81
N LEU A 185 -9.91 -16.26 -14.01
CA LEU A 185 -9.77 -14.85 -13.69
C LEU A 185 -8.78 -14.19 -14.64
N SER A 186 -8.99 -12.92 -14.93
CA SER A 186 -8.03 -12.10 -15.68
C SER A 186 -7.74 -10.80 -14.95
N TRP A 187 -6.48 -10.40 -14.95
CA TRP A 187 -6.02 -9.11 -14.48
C TRP A 187 -5.95 -8.16 -15.68
N VAL A 188 -6.62 -7.02 -15.60
CA VAL A 188 -6.87 -6.16 -16.76
C VAL A 188 -6.52 -4.71 -16.42
N ILE A 189 -5.86 -4.01 -17.33
CA ILE A 189 -5.69 -2.55 -17.25
C ILE A 189 -6.99 -1.89 -17.68
N CYS A 190 -7.68 -1.24 -16.76
CA CYS A 190 -8.91 -0.51 -17.03
C CYS A 190 -8.64 0.99 -17.03
N ASP A 191 -8.88 1.67 -18.15
CA ASP A 191 -8.92 3.14 -18.18
C ASP A 191 -10.18 3.61 -17.45
N MET A 192 -10.01 4.41 -16.38
CA MET A 192 -11.12 4.87 -15.53
C MET A 192 -12.02 5.90 -16.21
N LYS A 193 -11.67 6.36 -17.42
CA LYS A 193 -12.45 7.30 -18.23
C LYS A 193 -13.36 6.61 -19.24
N LEU A 194 -13.33 5.28 -19.32
CA LEU A 194 -14.19 4.52 -20.24
C LEU A 194 -15.68 4.73 -19.92
N PRO A 195 -16.54 4.84 -20.95
CA PRO A 195 -17.99 4.87 -20.76
C PRO A 195 -18.48 3.64 -19.99
N GLY A 196 -19.50 3.81 -19.14
CA GLY A 196 -20.10 2.76 -18.33
C GLY A 196 -19.45 2.60 -16.95
N ILE A 197 -18.39 3.36 -16.63
CA ILE A 197 -17.80 3.37 -15.29
C ILE A 197 -18.47 4.45 -14.43
N THR A 198 -18.93 4.06 -13.24
CA THR A 198 -19.44 4.98 -12.23
C THR A 198 -18.70 4.79 -10.92
N VAL A 199 -18.10 5.87 -10.41
CA VAL A 199 -17.39 5.88 -9.12
C VAL A 199 -18.24 6.55 -8.06
N ARG A 200 -18.42 5.89 -6.91
CA ARG A 200 -19.14 6.45 -5.75
C ARG A 200 -18.21 6.44 -4.54
N PRO A 201 -17.77 7.62 -4.07
CA PRO A 201 -16.96 7.72 -2.86
C PRO A 201 -17.66 7.13 -1.63
N ILE A 202 -16.88 6.55 -0.74
CA ILE A 202 -17.31 6.02 0.56
C ILE A 202 -16.63 6.86 1.63
N GLU A 203 -17.41 7.54 2.46
CA GLU A 203 -16.89 8.22 3.64
C GLU A 203 -16.62 7.19 4.74
N ASN A 204 -15.41 7.21 5.27
CA ASN A 204 -15.03 6.34 6.38
C ASN A 204 -15.27 7.03 7.73
N MET A 205 -15.01 6.33 8.85
CA MET A 205 -15.24 6.86 10.19
C MET A 205 -14.33 8.03 10.58
N ALA A 206 -13.27 8.28 9.83
CA ALA A 206 -12.41 9.47 9.98
C ALA A 206 -12.93 10.69 9.17
N GLY A 207 -14.08 10.56 8.49
CA GLY A 207 -14.63 11.62 7.64
C GLY A 207 -13.90 11.79 6.31
N VAL A 208 -13.11 10.79 5.89
CA VAL A 208 -12.31 10.83 4.65
C VAL A 208 -12.97 9.96 3.58
N THR A 209 -12.95 10.44 2.33
CA THR A 209 -13.60 9.81 1.17
C THR A 209 -12.61 9.23 0.19
N HIS A 210 -11.49 8.68 0.65
CA HIS A 210 -10.49 8.09 -0.24
C HIS A 210 -10.84 6.69 -0.74
N PHE A 211 -11.83 6.02 -0.13
CA PHE A 211 -12.38 4.76 -0.66
C PHE A 211 -13.54 5.02 -1.60
N ALA A 212 -13.75 4.13 -2.55
CA ALA A 212 -14.88 4.18 -3.46
C ALA A 212 -15.45 2.81 -3.79
N GLN A 213 -16.72 2.82 -4.19
CA GLN A 213 -17.37 1.76 -4.92
C GLN A 213 -17.31 2.11 -6.41
N VAL A 214 -16.95 1.16 -7.26
CA VAL A 214 -16.84 1.31 -8.71
C VAL A 214 -17.79 0.35 -9.38
N PHE A 215 -18.66 0.85 -10.24
CA PHE A 215 -19.63 0.07 -11.02
C PHE A 215 -19.21 0.05 -12.48
N TYR A 216 -19.42 -1.09 -13.12
CA TYR A 216 -19.14 -1.33 -14.54
C TYR A 216 -20.43 -1.79 -15.21
N ASP A 217 -20.86 -1.07 -16.25
CA ASP A 217 -22.05 -1.33 -17.05
C ASP A 217 -21.65 -1.34 -18.51
N ASP A 218 -21.52 -2.56 -19.07
CA ASP A 218 -21.05 -2.84 -20.42
C ASP A 218 -19.74 -2.13 -20.82
N VAL A 219 -18.80 -2.01 -19.88
CA VAL A 219 -17.51 -1.34 -20.10
C VAL A 219 -16.67 -2.12 -21.08
N ARG A 220 -16.29 -1.50 -22.19
CA ARG A 220 -15.51 -2.14 -23.25
C ARG A 220 -14.02 -1.90 -23.07
N ILE A 221 -13.28 -2.94 -22.67
CA ILE A 221 -11.83 -2.89 -22.44
C ILE A 221 -11.14 -3.69 -23.54
N PRO A 222 -10.14 -3.13 -24.25
CA PRO A 222 -9.40 -3.88 -25.28
C PRO A 222 -8.73 -5.14 -24.71
N LEU A 223 -8.73 -6.24 -25.44
CA LEU A 223 -8.05 -7.49 -25.05
C LEU A 223 -6.54 -7.27 -24.86
N SER A 224 -5.94 -6.31 -25.55
CA SER A 224 -4.53 -5.91 -25.36
C SER A 224 -4.22 -5.38 -23.96
N ASN A 225 -5.25 -5.03 -23.17
CA ASN A 225 -5.11 -4.59 -21.80
C ASN A 225 -5.09 -5.76 -20.78
N VAL A 226 -5.27 -7.00 -21.21
CA VAL A 226 -5.06 -8.17 -20.34
C VAL A 226 -3.56 -8.29 -20.04
N VAL A 227 -3.22 -8.37 -18.76
CA VAL A 227 -1.84 -8.58 -18.31
C VAL A 227 -1.60 -10.06 -18.07
N GLY A 228 -0.54 -10.60 -18.64
CA GLY A 228 -0.32 -12.05 -18.72
C GLY A 228 -1.27 -12.71 -19.74
N ALA A 229 -1.69 -13.93 -19.45
CA ALA A 229 -2.63 -14.67 -20.30
C ALA A 229 -4.08 -14.46 -19.86
N LEU A 230 -5.00 -14.48 -20.82
CA LEU A 230 -6.43 -14.52 -20.52
C LEU A 230 -6.74 -15.76 -19.65
N HIS A 231 -7.56 -15.61 -18.62
CA HIS A 231 -7.92 -16.62 -17.61
C HIS A 231 -6.82 -17.01 -16.61
N ASP A 232 -5.63 -16.36 -16.64
CA ASP A 232 -4.52 -16.60 -15.70
C ASP A 232 -4.28 -15.40 -14.72
N GLY A 233 -5.25 -14.53 -14.60
CA GLY A 233 -5.14 -13.31 -13.78
C GLY A 233 -4.94 -13.57 -12.28
N TRP A 234 -5.24 -14.78 -11.79
CA TRP A 234 -4.95 -15.12 -10.40
C TRP A 234 -3.45 -15.11 -10.09
N ASN A 235 -2.62 -15.66 -10.97
CA ASN A 235 -1.17 -15.67 -10.82
C ASN A 235 -0.61 -14.24 -10.87
N VAL A 236 -1.15 -13.39 -11.75
CA VAL A 236 -0.79 -11.96 -11.81
C VAL A 236 -1.19 -11.25 -10.52
N ALA A 237 -2.42 -11.48 -10.01
CA ALA A 237 -2.87 -10.88 -8.75
C ALA A 237 -2.01 -11.33 -7.55
N MET A 238 -1.59 -12.58 -7.50
CA MET A 238 -0.69 -13.07 -6.44
C MET A 238 0.70 -12.41 -6.53
N THR A 239 1.18 -12.13 -7.74
CA THR A 239 2.41 -11.36 -7.97
C THR A 239 2.26 -9.93 -7.45
N THR A 240 1.16 -9.24 -7.77
CA THR A 240 0.82 -7.91 -7.25
C THR A 240 0.85 -7.88 -5.72
N LEU A 241 0.11 -8.79 -5.08
CA LEU A 241 0.04 -8.88 -3.62
C LEU A 241 1.37 -9.30 -2.97
N GLY A 242 2.25 -9.95 -3.73
CA GLY A 242 3.62 -10.26 -3.30
C GLY A 242 4.47 -9.02 -3.13
N PHE A 243 4.39 -8.07 -4.05
CA PHE A 243 5.12 -6.80 -3.98
C PHE A 243 4.65 -5.92 -2.81
N GLU A 244 3.35 -5.86 -2.55
CA GLU A 244 2.78 -5.14 -1.40
C GLU A 244 3.42 -5.58 -0.07
N ARG A 245 3.64 -6.88 0.11
CA ARG A 245 4.16 -7.45 1.35
C ARG A 245 5.67 -7.28 1.53
N ALA A 246 6.42 -6.98 0.47
CA ALA A 246 7.87 -6.87 0.52
C ALA A 246 8.34 -5.43 0.76
N THR A 247 8.25 -4.58 -0.24
CA THR A 247 8.82 -3.22 -0.22
C THR A 247 7.99 -2.22 0.56
N ALA A 248 6.66 -2.30 0.45
CA ALA A 248 5.76 -1.41 1.18
C ALA A 248 5.86 -1.58 2.69
N ALA A 249 6.09 -2.82 3.18
CA ALA A 249 6.24 -3.11 4.60
C ALA A 249 7.39 -2.32 5.26
N THR A 250 8.46 -2.03 4.52
CA THR A 250 9.59 -1.25 5.04
C THR A 250 9.19 0.19 5.32
N ALA A 251 8.52 0.83 4.38
CA ALA A 251 8.09 2.21 4.51
C ALA A 251 7.10 2.36 5.69
N LEU A 252 6.11 1.47 5.77
CA LEU A 252 5.12 1.45 6.86
C LEU A 252 5.77 1.24 8.23
N GLN A 253 6.75 0.34 8.31
CA GLN A 253 7.49 0.09 9.56
C GLN A 253 8.27 1.33 10.00
N VAL A 254 8.91 2.05 9.07
CA VAL A 254 9.66 3.28 9.38
C VAL A 254 8.71 4.37 9.89
N GLU A 255 7.56 4.58 9.24
CA GLU A 255 6.54 5.51 9.72
C GLU A 255 6.05 5.17 11.12
N LEU A 256 5.73 3.88 11.37
CA LEU A 256 5.26 3.46 12.69
C LEU A 256 6.32 3.67 13.77
N SER A 257 7.60 3.46 13.43
CA SER A 257 8.72 3.77 14.33
C SER A 257 8.81 5.25 14.65
N ALA A 258 8.58 6.13 13.68
CA ALA A 258 8.53 7.57 13.93
C ALA A 258 7.30 7.96 14.79
N ARG A 259 6.16 7.32 14.57
CA ARG A 259 4.93 7.56 15.36
C ARG A 259 5.10 7.20 16.83
N ILE A 260 5.73 6.08 17.17
CA ILE A 260 5.97 5.73 18.59
C ILE A 260 6.99 6.67 19.25
N GLU A 261 7.98 7.18 18.52
CA GLU A 261 8.89 8.20 19.06
C GLU A 261 8.19 9.55 19.26
N ALA A 262 7.29 9.96 18.36
CA ALA A 262 6.45 11.15 18.53
C ALA A 262 5.51 11.01 19.74
N LEU A 263 4.89 9.84 19.92
CA LEU A 263 4.07 9.53 21.11
C LEU A 263 4.91 9.61 22.39
N SER A 264 6.12 9.08 22.37
CA SER A 264 7.04 9.14 23.51
C SER A 264 7.46 10.58 23.85
N ALA A 265 7.64 11.43 22.82
CA ALA A 265 7.93 12.86 23.01
C ALA A 265 6.71 13.58 23.60
N MET A 266 5.50 13.31 23.09
CA MET A 266 4.26 13.89 23.63
C MET A 266 4.04 13.49 25.09
N ALA A 267 4.32 12.25 25.48
CA ALA A 267 4.22 11.79 26.86
C ALA A 267 5.19 12.54 27.79
N ARG A 268 6.41 12.83 27.33
CA ARG A 268 7.36 13.65 28.11
C ARG A 268 6.88 15.08 28.33
N MET A 269 6.22 15.68 27.33
CA MET A 269 5.68 17.04 27.43
C MET A 269 4.43 17.12 28.31
N ARG A 270 3.73 16.00 28.49
CA ARG A 270 2.50 15.88 29.30
C ARG A 270 2.73 15.00 30.53
N SER A 271 3.83 15.19 31.23
CA SER A 271 4.25 14.34 32.35
C SER A 271 3.23 14.28 33.48
N ASP A 272 2.39 15.31 33.64
CA ASP A 272 1.27 15.39 34.59
C ASP A 272 0.08 14.48 34.22
N ALA A 273 -0.07 14.13 32.94
CA ALA A 273 -1.10 13.23 32.43
C ALA A 273 -0.65 11.76 32.31
N VAL A 274 0.61 11.46 32.64
CA VAL A 274 1.22 10.13 32.45
C VAL A 274 1.40 9.43 33.78
N ASP A 275 0.62 8.40 34.00
CA ASP A 275 0.83 7.47 35.12
C ASP A 275 1.83 6.35 34.77
N GLY A 276 2.20 5.55 35.77
CA GLY A 276 3.12 4.43 35.58
C GLY A 276 2.60 3.35 34.62
N GLY A 277 1.29 3.16 34.52
CA GLY A 277 0.64 2.20 33.60
C GLY A 277 0.75 2.67 32.16
N LEU A 278 0.48 3.93 31.89
CA LEU A 278 0.62 4.53 30.55
C LEU A 278 2.07 4.54 30.08
N LEU A 279 2.99 4.91 30.97
CA LEU A 279 4.44 4.89 30.70
C LEU A 279 4.92 3.48 30.34
N HIS A 280 4.47 2.45 31.09
CA HIS A 280 4.77 1.06 30.79
C HIS A 280 4.27 0.64 29.39
N ARG A 281 3.03 0.99 29.04
CA ARG A 281 2.45 0.67 27.72
C ARG A 281 3.23 1.34 26.59
N ILE A 282 3.67 2.57 26.75
CA ILE A 282 4.53 3.28 25.77
C ILE A 282 5.88 2.56 25.63
N ALA A 283 6.50 2.16 26.75
CA ALA A 283 7.78 1.47 26.73
C ALA A 283 7.67 0.09 26.03
N VAL A 284 6.60 -0.67 26.27
CA VAL A 284 6.33 -1.94 25.60
C VAL A 284 6.12 -1.73 24.10
N ALA A 285 5.26 -0.78 23.70
CA ALA A 285 5.01 -0.49 22.28
C ALA A 285 6.28 -0.04 21.55
N ARG A 286 7.15 0.71 22.22
CA ARG A 286 8.46 1.11 21.69
C ARG A 286 9.40 -0.08 21.49
N ALA A 287 9.44 -1.01 22.43
CA ALA A 287 10.20 -2.25 22.28
C ALA A 287 9.65 -3.14 21.14
N GLU A 288 8.33 -3.23 21.02
CA GLU A 288 7.67 -3.95 19.92
C GLU A 288 7.93 -3.29 18.56
N ALA A 289 7.98 -1.96 18.46
CA ALA A 289 8.36 -1.27 17.21
C ALA A 289 9.82 -1.57 16.81
N ALA A 290 10.72 -1.66 17.79
CA ALA A 290 12.10 -2.09 17.53
C ALA A 290 12.17 -3.56 17.07
N ALA A 291 11.36 -4.43 17.67
CA ALA A 291 11.24 -5.83 17.25
C ALA A 291 10.66 -5.96 15.84
N LEU A 292 9.61 -5.17 15.50
CA LEU A 292 9.05 -5.10 14.15
C LEU A 292 10.11 -4.67 13.13
N ARG A 293 10.92 -3.67 13.44
CA ARG A 293 12.03 -3.24 12.56
C ARG A 293 13.02 -4.38 12.31
N ALA A 294 13.45 -5.07 13.37
CA ALA A 294 14.37 -6.20 13.24
C ALA A 294 13.75 -7.33 12.42
N LEU A 295 12.46 -7.62 12.60
CA LEU A 295 11.72 -8.62 11.84
C LEU A 295 11.59 -8.23 10.36
N THR A 296 11.28 -6.96 10.06
CA THR A 296 11.22 -6.44 8.68
C THR A 296 12.56 -6.64 7.98
N TYR A 297 13.66 -6.25 8.61
CA TYR A 297 14.99 -6.44 8.04
C TYR A 297 15.32 -7.92 7.85
N LYS A 298 15.03 -8.76 8.86
CA LYS A 298 15.23 -10.21 8.74
C LYS A 298 14.46 -10.80 7.54
N THR A 299 13.26 -10.30 7.28
CA THR A 299 12.40 -10.76 6.17
C THR A 299 12.97 -10.33 4.81
N LEU A 300 13.42 -9.06 4.70
CA LEU A 300 14.01 -8.53 3.46
C LEU A 300 15.30 -9.26 3.05
N PHE A 301 16.15 -9.60 4.03
CA PHE A 301 17.45 -10.23 3.79
C PHE A 301 17.43 -11.76 3.93
N LYS A 302 16.23 -12.37 3.99
CA LYS A 302 16.09 -13.81 4.08
C LYS A 302 16.34 -14.47 2.72
N GLU A 303 17.23 -15.45 2.72
CA GLU A 303 17.52 -16.30 1.56
C GLU A 303 17.27 -17.78 1.90
N PRO A 304 16.51 -18.54 1.12
CA PRO A 304 15.61 -18.05 0.05
C PRO A 304 14.39 -17.33 0.63
N ALA A 305 13.96 -16.25 -0.03
CA ALA A 305 12.72 -15.56 0.31
C ALA A 305 11.49 -16.38 -0.11
N THR A 306 10.42 -16.30 0.67
CA THR A 306 9.13 -16.88 0.27
C THR A 306 8.06 -15.78 0.16
N PRO A 307 7.06 -15.93 -0.72
CA PRO A 307 6.01 -14.92 -0.87
C PRO A 307 5.12 -14.76 0.39
N PHE A 308 5.31 -15.60 1.41
CA PHE A 308 4.52 -15.59 2.64
C PHE A 308 5.23 -14.90 3.80
N ASP A 309 6.53 -14.65 3.71
CA ASP A 309 7.35 -14.11 4.81
C ASP A 309 6.83 -12.74 5.29
N GLY A 310 6.34 -11.90 4.38
CA GLY A 310 5.75 -10.61 4.70
C GLY A 310 4.46 -10.67 5.55
N SER A 311 3.77 -11.83 5.61
CA SER A 311 2.54 -11.98 6.39
C SER A 311 2.77 -11.79 7.89
N ILE A 312 3.93 -12.20 8.43
CA ILE A 312 4.28 -12.02 9.85
C ILE A 312 4.49 -10.52 10.13
N VAL A 313 5.21 -9.84 9.25
CA VAL A 313 5.46 -8.38 9.37
C VAL A 313 4.14 -7.62 9.29
N ARG A 314 3.28 -7.94 8.29
CA ARG A 314 1.98 -7.30 8.11
C ARG A 314 1.06 -7.46 9.33
N LEU A 315 0.94 -8.67 9.86
CA LEU A 315 0.13 -8.94 11.05
C LEU A 315 0.64 -8.15 12.27
N PHE A 316 1.94 -8.20 12.53
CA PHE A 316 2.53 -7.50 13.67
C PHE A 316 2.40 -5.99 13.54
N PHE A 317 2.68 -5.45 12.34
CA PHE A 317 2.48 -4.03 12.05
C PHE A 317 1.05 -3.57 12.34
N ALA A 318 0.05 -4.25 11.77
CA ALA A 318 -1.35 -3.86 11.87
C ALA A 318 -1.85 -3.79 13.33
N GLU A 319 -1.50 -4.81 14.13
CA GLU A 319 -1.91 -4.87 15.54
C GLU A 319 -1.14 -3.86 16.41
N LEU A 320 0.13 -3.65 16.13
CA LEU A 320 0.95 -2.67 16.84
C LEU A 320 0.49 -1.23 16.53
N ALA A 321 0.15 -0.93 15.28
CA ALA A 321 -0.37 0.38 14.89
C ALA A 321 -1.62 0.75 15.69
N GLN A 322 -2.62 -0.15 15.76
CA GLN A 322 -3.82 0.09 16.57
C GLN A 322 -3.50 0.31 18.04
N ARG A 323 -2.54 -0.45 18.62
CA ARG A 323 -2.13 -0.25 20.02
C ARG A 323 -1.48 1.11 20.25
N ILE A 324 -0.59 1.54 19.37
CA ILE A 324 0.09 2.85 19.47
C ILE A 324 -0.94 3.98 19.45
N TYR A 325 -1.86 3.96 18.48
CA TYR A 325 -2.87 5.02 18.39
C TYR A 325 -3.86 4.98 19.54
N ARG A 326 -4.21 3.81 20.08
CA ARG A 326 -5.02 3.71 21.30
C ARG A 326 -4.32 4.31 22.53
N ILE A 327 -3.01 4.07 22.67
CA ILE A 327 -2.20 4.69 23.73
C ILE A 327 -2.19 6.22 23.56
N ALA A 328 -2.12 6.72 22.32
CA ALA A 328 -2.19 8.15 22.04
C ALA A 328 -3.54 8.76 22.48
N MET A 329 -4.65 8.07 22.25
CA MET A 329 -5.97 8.52 22.73
C MET A 329 -6.04 8.60 24.25
N ASP A 330 -5.50 7.59 24.95
CA ASP A 330 -5.46 7.59 26.41
C ASP A 330 -4.59 8.75 26.96
N LEU A 331 -3.46 9.03 26.29
CA LEU A 331 -2.59 10.16 26.65
C LEU A 331 -3.24 11.52 26.36
N LEU A 332 -3.97 11.64 25.27
CA LEU A 332 -4.69 12.88 24.90
C LEU A 332 -5.81 13.18 25.89
N GLY A 333 -6.51 12.17 26.38
CA GLY A 333 -7.65 12.31 27.28
C GLY A 333 -8.93 12.83 26.60
N PRO A 334 -10.09 12.74 27.26
CA PRO A 334 -11.38 13.09 26.68
C PRO A 334 -11.49 14.54 26.21
N GLN A 335 -10.89 15.49 26.93
CA GLN A 335 -10.94 16.91 26.62
C GLN A 335 -10.19 17.30 25.31
N ASN A 336 -9.37 16.41 24.77
CA ASN A 336 -8.62 16.62 23.55
C ASN A 336 -9.08 15.68 22.42
N ALA A 337 -10.22 14.99 22.63
CA ALA A 337 -10.80 14.06 21.66
C ALA A 337 -11.58 14.76 20.54
N GLU A 338 -11.63 16.08 20.52
CA GLU A 338 -12.24 16.81 19.41
C GLU A 338 -11.33 16.77 18.19
N ALA A 339 -11.93 16.44 17.04
CA ALA A 339 -11.24 16.51 15.76
C ALA A 339 -10.84 17.97 15.49
N SER A 340 -9.54 18.20 15.40
CA SER A 340 -8.97 19.49 15.05
C SER A 340 -8.02 19.30 13.87
N PRO A 341 -7.93 20.24 12.93
CA PRO A 341 -6.95 20.20 11.85
C PRO A 341 -5.51 20.01 12.34
N ASP A 342 -5.23 20.48 13.57
CA ASP A 342 -3.90 20.39 14.18
C ASP A 342 -3.66 19.09 14.94
N ASN A 343 -4.71 18.28 15.19
CA ASN A 343 -4.62 17.02 15.91
C ASN A 343 -4.63 15.83 14.93
N GLU A 344 -3.43 15.43 14.50
CA GLU A 344 -3.27 14.30 13.57
C GLU A 344 -3.51 12.91 14.20
N TRP A 345 -3.57 12.82 15.53
CA TRP A 345 -3.70 11.53 16.21
C TRP A 345 -5.11 10.94 16.13
N ILE A 346 -6.14 11.78 16.15
CA ILE A 346 -7.54 11.31 16.09
C ILE A 346 -7.88 10.71 14.71
N PRO A 347 -7.65 11.40 13.58
CA PRO A 347 -7.83 10.80 12.27
C PRO A 347 -7.00 9.51 12.11
N ALA A 348 -5.73 9.52 12.52
CA ALA A 348 -4.87 8.35 12.43
C ALA A 348 -5.35 7.18 13.32
N TYR A 349 -5.92 7.44 14.50
CA TYR A 349 -6.56 6.42 15.31
C TYR A 349 -7.77 5.78 14.63
N LEU A 350 -8.63 6.59 14.01
CA LEU A 350 -9.80 6.10 13.27
C LEU A 350 -9.40 5.32 12.01
N GLU A 351 -8.40 5.79 11.28
CA GLU A 351 -7.83 5.08 10.12
C GLU A 351 -7.16 3.75 10.50
N ALA A 352 -6.52 3.67 11.67
CA ALA A 352 -5.78 2.48 12.10
C ALA A 352 -6.65 1.21 12.20
N PHE A 353 -7.98 1.33 12.31
CA PHE A 353 -8.86 0.17 12.29
C PHE A 353 -8.84 -0.54 10.92
N SER A 354 -8.59 0.17 9.83
CA SER A 354 -8.45 -0.41 8.50
C SER A 354 -7.22 -1.32 8.38
N GLU A 355 -6.18 -1.11 9.19
CA GLU A 355 -4.92 -1.85 9.11
C GLU A 355 -5.07 -3.35 9.38
N THR A 356 -6.01 -3.76 10.20
CA THR A 356 -6.29 -5.18 10.45
C THR A 356 -7.25 -5.81 9.44
N ILE A 357 -7.70 -5.04 8.44
CA ILE A 357 -8.68 -5.44 7.42
C ILE A 357 -8.04 -5.43 6.03
N ALA A 358 -7.42 -4.32 5.65
CA ALA A 358 -6.80 -4.12 4.33
C ALA A 358 -5.57 -5.03 4.10
N GLY A 359 -5.23 -5.30 2.85
CA GLY A 359 -4.07 -6.12 2.49
C GLY A 359 -4.15 -7.58 2.99
N GLY A 360 -5.37 -8.09 3.23
CA GLY A 360 -5.67 -9.36 3.89
C GLY A 360 -5.84 -9.19 5.39
N THR A 361 -7.02 -9.58 5.90
CA THR A 361 -7.37 -9.40 7.32
C THR A 361 -6.37 -10.08 8.25
N ALA A 362 -6.32 -9.63 9.50
CA ALA A 362 -5.48 -10.26 10.54
C ALA A 362 -5.70 -11.78 10.62
N GLU A 363 -6.95 -12.25 10.40
CA GLU A 363 -7.31 -13.67 10.37
C GLU A 363 -6.71 -14.37 9.14
N ILE A 364 -6.79 -13.74 7.95
CA ILE A 364 -6.17 -14.26 6.73
C ILE A 364 -4.66 -14.34 6.88
N GLN A 365 -4.01 -13.33 7.48
CA GLN A 365 -2.57 -13.37 7.74
C GLN A 365 -2.21 -14.52 8.71
N ARG A 366 -3.00 -14.76 9.76
CA ARG A 366 -2.82 -15.90 10.66
C ARG A 366 -2.98 -17.24 9.94
N ASN A 367 -3.96 -17.37 9.02
CA ASN A 367 -4.13 -18.57 8.22
C ASN A 367 -2.91 -18.81 7.32
N ILE A 368 -2.41 -17.78 6.63
CA ILE A 368 -1.21 -17.88 5.81
C ILE A 368 0.00 -18.31 6.65
N ILE A 369 0.20 -17.69 7.82
CA ILE A 369 1.29 -18.05 8.74
C ILE A 369 1.15 -19.51 9.18
N GLY A 370 -0.03 -19.90 9.66
CA GLY A 370 -0.30 -21.26 10.11
C GLY A 370 -0.07 -22.31 9.03
N GLU A 371 -0.70 -22.12 7.87
CA GLU A 371 -0.71 -23.13 6.80
C GLU A 371 0.56 -23.14 5.95
N ARG A 372 1.13 -21.96 5.64
CA ARG A 372 2.22 -21.84 4.66
C ARG A 372 3.59 -21.71 5.29
N ILE A 373 3.69 -21.14 6.50
CA ILE A 373 4.97 -20.96 7.20
C ILE A 373 5.19 -22.06 8.23
N LEU A 374 4.16 -22.37 9.04
CA LEU A 374 4.26 -23.38 10.10
C LEU A 374 3.86 -24.78 9.63
N GLY A 375 3.28 -24.95 8.43
CA GLY A 375 2.86 -26.25 7.90
C GLY A 375 1.69 -26.90 8.66
N LEU A 376 0.90 -26.11 9.39
CA LEU A 376 -0.27 -26.62 10.11
C LEU A 376 -1.37 -27.08 9.13
N PRO A 377 -2.22 -28.04 9.52
CA PRO A 377 -3.36 -28.47 8.71
C PRO A 377 -4.27 -27.29 8.38
N ARG A 378 -4.78 -27.26 7.16
CA ARG A 378 -5.81 -26.30 6.76
C ARG A 378 -7.05 -26.52 7.62
N GLY A 379 -7.62 -25.44 8.14
CA GLY A 379 -8.91 -25.50 8.79
C GLY A 379 -9.90 -26.10 7.80
N GLY A 380 -10.57 -27.18 8.21
CA GLY A 380 -11.56 -27.84 7.38
C GLY A 380 -12.68 -26.86 7.05
N GLY A 381 -12.70 -26.36 5.80
CA GLY A 381 -13.88 -25.67 5.28
C GLY A 381 -15.05 -26.65 5.29
N ARG A 382 -16.10 -26.29 6.03
CA ARG A 382 -17.41 -26.94 5.91
C ARG A 382 -18.06 -26.51 4.61
#